data_a16af2b797699404519b166fa194bb47
#
_entry.id   a16af2b797699404519b166fa194bb47
#
_cell.length_a   1.000
_cell.length_b   1.000
_cell.length_c   1.000
_cell.angle_alpha   90.00
_cell.angle_beta   90.00
_cell.angle_gamma   90.00
#
_symmetry.space_group_name_H-M   'P 1'
#
loop_
_entity.id
_entity.type
_entity.pdbx_description
1 polymer ?
#
loop_
_entity_poly.entity_id
_entity_poly.type
_entity_poly.pdbx_seq_one_letter_code
_entity_poly.pdbx_strand_id
1 'polypeptide(L)'
;FKSLCIDFELGKTFNLEKLTEDLVVMGYSREDSVEGAGQFAIRGGILDIFPVGNENPYRIEFFDDETDSIREFDTYTQRSLDKIDFARVTPANETVITDEKRDRIIAELEKRIRSAKRKKSDESYFIETTESDIESFKEVRYFPSIDKYVSLVYDKIPSITDYFSDNDLVFIIDPKRISERGKTFEWEKNEVVAELKEKGIIG
;
A
#
# COMPACT_ATOMS: atom_id res chain seq x y z
N PHE A 1 -8.53 -1.07 4.31
CA PHE A 1 -7.96 0.18 3.77
C PHE A 1 -8.47 1.41 4.51
N LYS A 2 -9.81 1.59 4.67
CA LYS A 2 -10.38 2.74 5.41
C LYS A 2 -9.85 2.89 6.84
N SER A 3 -9.56 1.80 7.54
CA SER A 3 -8.99 1.82 8.90
C SER A 3 -7.53 2.25 8.97
N LEU A 4 -6.87 2.40 7.83
CA LEU A 4 -5.48 2.82 7.72
C LEU A 4 -5.36 4.31 7.34
N CYS A 5 -6.48 5.00 7.09
CA CYS A 5 -6.47 6.43 6.83
C CYS A 5 -6.28 7.21 8.14
N ILE A 6 -5.55 8.31 8.06
CA ILE A 6 -5.38 9.25 9.17
C ILE A 6 -6.18 10.50 8.87
N ASP A 7 -7.08 10.85 9.77
CA ASP A 7 -7.90 12.05 9.67
C ASP A 7 -7.38 13.11 10.64
N PHE A 8 -7.00 14.26 10.10
CA PHE A 8 -6.60 15.44 10.85
C PHE A 8 -7.78 16.40 10.95
N GLU A 9 -8.09 16.82 12.16
CA GLU A 9 -9.13 17.80 12.51
C GLU A 9 -8.58 18.72 13.59
N LEU A 10 -9.03 19.97 13.64
CA LEU A 10 -8.61 20.92 14.67
C LEU A 10 -8.93 20.38 16.07
N GLY A 11 -8.00 20.53 16.99
CA GLY A 11 -8.12 20.08 18.38
C GLY A 11 -7.86 18.57 18.58
N LYS A 12 -7.61 17.80 17.52
CA LYS A 12 -7.28 16.39 17.64
C LYS A 12 -5.80 16.20 18.02
N THR A 13 -5.53 15.30 18.97
CA THR A 13 -4.19 15.05 19.49
C THR A 13 -3.51 13.87 18.78
N PHE A 14 -2.21 13.98 18.56
CA PHE A 14 -1.38 12.96 17.93
C PHE A 14 -0.04 12.80 18.64
N ASN A 15 0.38 11.57 18.89
CA ASN A 15 1.77 11.30 19.22
C ASN A 15 2.59 11.39 17.93
N LEU A 16 3.46 12.40 17.79
CA LEU A 16 4.22 12.68 16.57
C LEU A 16 5.23 11.59 16.20
N GLU A 17 5.80 10.88 17.19
CA GLU A 17 6.70 9.75 16.93
C GLU A 17 5.93 8.61 16.30
N LYS A 18 4.81 8.22 16.92
CA LYS A 18 3.92 7.18 16.38
C LYS A 18 3.35 7.56 15.01
N LEU A 19 2.95 8.82 14.83
CA LEU A 19 2.46 9.34 13.55
C LEU A 19 3.52 9.17 12.44
N THR A 20 4.79 9.46 12.76
CA THR A 20 5.90 9.26 11.83
C THR A 20 6.04 7.79 11.42
N GLU A 21 5.97 6.87 12.39
CA GLU A 21 6.02 5.43 12.13
C GLU A 21 4.84 4.97 11.28
N ASP A 22 3.64 5.42 11.62
CA ASP A 22 2.40 5.07 10.89
C ASP A 22 2.46 5.56 9.43
N LEU A 23 2.98 6.77 9.17
CA LEU A 23 3.16 7.30 7.82
C LEU A 23 4.16 6.48 7.00
N VAL A 24 5.28 6.07 7.60
CA VAL A 24 6.25 5.17 6.94
C VAL A 24 5.61 3.81 6.64
N VAL A 25 4.81 3.25 7.56
CA VAL A 25 4.06 2.01 7.34
C VAL A 25 3.03 2.16 6.22
N MET A 26 2.42 3.34 6.09
CA MET A 26 1.48 3.68 5.01
C MET A 26 2.17 3.88 3.65
N GLY A 27 3.50 3.87 3.60
CA GLY A 27 4.28 3.94 2.36
C GLY A 27 4.76 5.34 2.00
N TYR A 28 4.66 6.31 2.91
CA TYR A 28 5.21 7.63 2.70
C TYR A 28 6.72 7.66 2.92
N SER A 29 7.45 8.36 2.05
CA SER A 29 8.88 8.64 2.22
C SER A 29 9.06 9.88 3.08
N ARG A 30 9.92 9.77 4.10
CA ARG A 30 10.31 10.93 4.91
C ARG A 30 11.42 11.71 4.21
N GLU A 31 11.19 13.00 3.99
CA GLU A 31 12.11 13.90 3.30
C GLU A 31 12.39 15.15 4.15
N ASP A 32 13.39 15.93 3.76
CA ASP A 32 13.65 17.23 4.38
C ASP A 32 12.61 18.29 3.99
N SER A 33 12.10 18.20 2.76
CA SER A 33 10.98 19.01 2.26
C SER A 33 10.11 18.18 1.32
N VAL A 34 8.81 18.50 1.28
CA VAL A 34 7.84 17.81 0.44
C VAL A 34 7.80 18.45 -0.93
N GLU A 35 8.13 17.67 -1.97
CA GLU A 35 8.18 18.10 -3.36
C GLU A 35 7.21 17.31 -4.25
N GLY A 36 6.77 16.14 -3.80
CA GLY A 36 5.90 15.25 -4.57
C GLY A 36 4.97 14.39 -3.72
N ALA A 37 3.97 13.81 -4.38
CA ALA A 37 3.01 12.91 -3.74
C ALA A 37 3.72 11.67 -3.15
N GLY A 38 3.24 11.21 -2.00
CA GLY A 38 3.84 10.10 -1.25
C GLY A 38 4.99 10.50 -0.33
N GLN A 39 5.27 11.81 -0.20
CA GLN A 39 6.31 12.34 0.69
C GLN A 39 5.72 13.03 1.91
N PHE A 40 6.48 13.02 3.00
CA PHE A 40 6.20 13.82 4.19
C PHE A 40 7.48 14.37 4.82
N ALA A 41 7.36 15.48 5.55
CA ALA A 41 8.43 16.09 6.33
C ALA A 41 7.89 16.51 7.70
N ILE A 42 8.65 16.28 8.76
CA ILE A 42 8.33 16.78 10.12
C ILE A 42 9.47 17.68 10.57
N ARG A 43 9.12 18.90 10.93
CA ARG A 43 10.06 19.91 11.42
C ARG A 43 9.46 20.60 12.66
N GLY A 44 9.95 20.23 13.84
CA GLY A 44 9.34 20.68 15.10
C GLY A 44 7.88 20.21 15.19
N GLY A 45 6.96 21.12 15.43
CA GLY A 45 5.52 20.86 15.48
C GLY A 45 4.80 21.01 14.13
N ILE A 46 5.47 20.87 12.98
CA ILE A 46 4.89 21.01 11.64
C ILE A 46 5.06 19.71 10.88
N LEU A 47 3.96 19.13 10.41
CA LEU A 47 3.92 18.05 9.45
C LEU A 47 3.49 18.58 8.08
N ASP A 48 4.39 18.50 7.12
CA ASP A 48 4.08 18.65 5.69
C ASP A 48 3.89 17.27 5.08
N ILE A 49 2.80 17.04 4.36
CA ILE A 49 2.51 15.75 3.74
C ILE A 49 1.77 15.92 2.41
N PHE A 50 2.16 15.14 1.40
CA PHE A 50 1.49 15.12 0.11
C PHE A 50 0.81 13.77 -0.13
N PRO A 51 -0.48 13.63 0.19
CA PRO A 51 -1.21 12.39 -0.07
C PRO A 51 -1.29 12.06 -1.56
N VAL A 52 -1.19 10.78 -1.88
CA VAL A 52 -1.36 10.30 -3.25
C VAL A 52 -2.82 10.52 -3.69
N GLY A 53 -2.98 11.13 -4.86
CA GLY A 53 -4.30 11.47 -5.41
C GLY A 53 -4.82 12.86 -5.06
N ASN A 54 -4.13 13.60 -4.20
CA ASN A 54 -4.46 14.98 -3.90
C ASN A 54 -3.83 15.93 -4.93
N GLU A 55 -4.47 17.09 -5.13
CA GLU A 55 -3.93 18.16 -5.98
C GLU A 55 -2.82 18.93 -5.23
N ASN A 56 -3.05 19.23 -3.95
CA ASN A 56 -2.12 19.96 -3.10
C ASN A 56 -1.72 19.15 -1.87
N PRO A 57 -0.51 19.36 -1.34
CA PRO A 57 -0.10 18.82 -0.05
C PRO A 57 -0.73 19.60 1.11
N TYR A 58 -0.70 18.96 2.28
CA TYR A 58 -1.17 19.55 3.53
C TYR A 58 0.00 19.94 4.42
N ARG A 59 -0.13 21.09 5.09
CA ARG A 59 0.67 21.53 6.22
C ARG A 59 -0.18 21.52 7.46
N ILE A 60 0.17 20.68 8.42
CA ILE A 60 -0.52 20.51 9.71
C ILE A 60 0.43 21.05 10.79
N GLU A 61 -0.03 22.07 11.50
CA GLU A 61 0.70 22.68 12.60
C GLU A 61 0.15 22.13 13.92
N PHE A 62 1.02 21.71 14.80
CA PHE A 62 0.68 21.20 16.13
C PHE A 62 1.14 22.19 17.21
N PHE A 63 0.26 22.46 18.16
CA PHE A 63 0.63 23.06 19.42
C PHE A 63 0.79 21.93 20.45
N ASP A 64 2.05 21.64 20.81
CA ASP A 64 2.41 20.43 21.55
C ASP A 64 2.04 19.18 20.74
N ASP A 65 0.99 18.47 21.10
CA ASP A 65 0.46 17.28 20.42
C ASP A 65 -0.92 17.51 19.77
N GLU A 66 -1.50 18.68 19.92
CA GLU A 66 -2.84 19.04 19.40
C GLU A 66 -2.74 19.75 18.05
N THR A 67 -3.58 19.35 17.09
CA THR A 67 -3.70 20.00 15.78
C THR A 67 -4.25 21.41 15.93
N ASP A 68 -3.41 22.43 15.70
CA ASP A 68 -3.74 23.86 15.80
C ASP A 68 -4.23 24.44 14.47
N SER A 69 -3.57 24.07 13.36
CA SER A 69 -4.01 24.53 12.04
C SER A 69 -3.74 23.49 10.96
N ILE A 70 -4.59 23.53 9.92
CA ILE A 70 -4.43 22.72 8.72
C ILE A 70 -4.54 23.64 7.51
N ARG A 71 -3.59 23.53 6.58
CA ARG A 71 -3.56 24.34 5.35
C ARG A 71 -3.11 23.50 4.19
N GLU A 72 -3.51 23.87 3.00
CA GLU A 72 -2.81 23.45 1.78
C GLU A 72 -1.57 24.32 1.58
N PHE A 73 -0.60 23.82 0.84
CA PHE A 73 0.56 24.61 0.44
C PHE A 73 1.06 24.24 -0.97
N ASP A 74 1.80 25.14 -1.57
CA ASP A 74 2.40 24.96 -2.90
C ASP A 74 3.81 24.38 -2.75
N THR A 75 4.08 23.25 -3.42
CA THR A 75 5.36 22.52 -3.32
C THR A 75 6.55 23.29 -3.87
N TYR A 76 6.32 24.14 -4.90
CA TYR A 76 7.39 24.88 -5.54
C TYR A 76 7.83 26.11 -4.73
N THR A 77 6.86 26.87 -4.24
CA THR A 77 7.13 28.09 -3.46
C THR A 77 7.22 27.84 -1.95
N GLN A 78 6.78 26.66 -1.48
CA GLN A 78 6.66 26.27 -0.07
C GLN A 78 5.74 27.18 0.75
N ARG A 79 4.89 27.99 0.09
CA ARG A 79 3.97 28.92 0.75
C ARG A 79 2.62 28.26 1.02
N SER A 80 2.09 28.53 2.20
CA SER A 80 0.72 28.11 2.56
C SER A 80 -0.28 28.76 1.62
N LEU A 81 -1.28 27.96 1.25
CA LEU A 81 -2.46 28.35 0.49
C LEU A 81 -3.67 28.47 1.46
N ASP A 82 -4.79 27.91 1.07
CA ASP A 82 -6.04 28.03 1.83
C ASP A 82 -6.00 27.24 3.16
N LYS A 83 -6.64 27.79 4.17
CA LYS A 83 -6.90 27.12 5.44
C LYS A 83 -8.08 26.18 5.28
N ILE A 84 -7.95 24.96 5.79
CA ILE A 84 -8.99 23.93 5.76
C ILE A 84 -9.23 23.40 7.19
N ASP A 85 -10.40 22.85 7.43
CA ASP A 85 -10.76 22.32 8.77
C ASP A 85 -10.53 20.82 8.91
N PHE A 86 -10.30 20.13 7.79
CA PHE A 86 -10.16 18.67 7.73
C PHE A 86 -9.18 18.26 6.65
N ALA A 87 -8.30 17.31 6.97
CA ALA A 87 -7.42 16.65 5.99
C ALA A 87 -7.42 15.14 6.20
N ARG A 88 -7.68 14.38 5.14
CA ARG A 88 -7.56 12.92 5.16
C ARG A 88 -6.31 12.49 4.42
N VAL A 89 -5.50 11.71 5.10
CA VAL A 89 -4.30 11.09 4.56
C VAL A 89 -4.58 9.60 4.35
N THR A 90 -4.57 9.18 3.10
CA THR A 90 -4.72 7.78 2.70
C THR A 90 -3.35 7.12 2.58
N PRO A 91 -3.24 5.79 2.68
CA PRO A 91 -1.99 5.10 2.38
C PRO A 91 -1.44 5.47 1.01
N ALA A 92 -0.12 5.68 0.92
CA ALA A 92 0.57 5.99 -0.33
C ALA A 92 0.73 4.76 -1.24
N ASN A 93 0.60 3.55 -0.68
CA ASN A 93 0.65 2.29 -1.41
C ASN A 93 -0.59 1.46 -1.14
N GLU A 94 -1.01 0.68 -2.12
CA GLU A 94 -2.14 -0.26 -1.99
C GLU A 94 -1.80 -1.43 -1.05
N THR A 95 -0.53 -1.81 -0.99
CA THR A 95 -0.04 -2.92 -0.18
C THR A 95 0.61 -2.38 1.09
N VAL A 96 -0.17 -2.28 2.18
CA VAL A 96 0.32 -1.80 3.47
C VAL A 96 0.77 -2.99 4.32
N ILE A 97 2.07 -3.05 4.62
CA ILE A 97 2.70 -4.15 5.37
C ILE A 97 3.15 -3.64 6.74
N THR A 98 2.42 -4.07 7.79
CA THR A 98 2.83 -3.89 9.18
C THR A 98 3.96 -4.88 9.52
N ASP A 99 4.69 -4.64 10.61
CA ASP A 99 5.75 -5.55 11.07
C ASP A 99 5.22 -6.97 11.32
N GLU A 100 4.05 -7.11 11.94
CA GLU A 100 3.40 -8.40 12.16
C GLU A 100 3.09 -9.13 10.83
N LYS A 101 2.57 -8.41 9.84
CA LYS A 101 2.29 -8.99 8.52
C LYS A 101 3.58 -9.38 7.81
N ARG A 102 4.63 -8.55 7.89
CA ARG A 102 5.94 -8.85 7.33
C ARG A 102 6.50 -10.16 7.88
N ASP A 103 6.50 -10.33 9.19
CA ASP A 103 7.03 -11.53 9.84
C ASP A 103 6.23 -12.78 9.44
N ARG A 104 4.89 -12.66 9.33
CA ARG A 104 4.02 -13.72 8.81
C ARG A 104 4.33 -14.08 7.37
N ILE A 105 4.57 -13.08 6.50
CA ILE A 105 4.93 -13.31 5.10
C ILE A 105 6.27 -14.02 5.01
N ILE A 106 7.29 -13.56 5.72
CA ILE A 106 8.61 -14.20 5.74
C ILE A 106 8.50 -15.66 6.16
N ALA A 107 7.78 -15.96 7.24
CA ALA A 107 7.59 -17.33 7.72
C ALA A 107 6.90 -18.24 6.67
N GLU A 108 5.89 -17.71 5.95
CA GLU A 108 5.22 -18.45 4.88
C GLU A 108 6.14 -18.67 3.67
N LEU A 109 6.93 -17.67 3.28
CA LEU A 109 7.91 -17.79 2.19
C LEU A 109 9.00 -18.82 2.51
N GLU A 110 9.54 -18.80 3.71
CA GLU A 110 10.48 -19.83 4.17
C GLU A 110 9.88 -21.23 4.15
N LYS A 111 8.61 -21.39 4.51
CA LYS A 111 7.90 -22.67 4.41
C LYS A 111 7.76 -23.13 2.97
N ARG A 112 7.47 -22.22 2.03
CA ARG A 112 7.40 -22.50 0.59
C ARG A 112 8.77 -22.95 0.04
N ILE A 113 9.84 -22.25 0.41
CA ILE A 113 11.22 -22.65 0.05
C ILE A 113 11.53 -24.06 0.59
N ARG A 114 11.21 -24.35 1.86
CA ARG A 114 11.42 -25.69 2.42
C ARG A 114 10.63 -26.77 1.67
N SER A 115 9.44 -26.46 1.19
CA SER A 115 8.63 -27.36 0.37
C SER A 115 9.26 -27.56 -1.01
N ALA A 116 9.67 -26.48 -1.67
CA ALA A 116 10.33 -26.50 -2.98
C ALA A 116 11.61 -27.34 -2.96
N LYS A 117 12.47 -27.14 -1.96
CA LYS A 117 13.72 -27.94 -1.78
C LYS A 117 13.49 -29.45 -1.61
N ARG A 118 12.27 -29.88 -1.27
CA ARG A 118 11.92 -31.32 -1.16
C ARG A 118 11.36 -31.93 -2.45
N LYS A 119 10.94 -31.10 -3.40
CA LYS A 119 10.44 -31.55 -4.69
C LYS A 119 11.60 -32.03 -5.58
N LYS A 120 11.29 -32.96 -6.50
CA LYS A 120 12.26 -33.46 -7.49
C LYS A 120 12.36 -32.55 -8.72
N SER A 121 11.46 -31.59 -8.89
CA SER A 121 11.47 -30.60 -9.96
C SER A 121 12.55 -29.55 -9.70
N ASP A 122 13.13 -29.00 -10.77
CA ASP A 122 14.06 -27.88 -10.66
C ASP A 122 13.26 -26.59 -10.36
N GLU A 123 13.29 -26.19 -9.10
CA GLU A 123 12.68 -24.95 -8.61
C GLU A 123 13.78 -23.94 -8.15
N SER A 124 15.01 -24.08 -8.68
CA SER A 124 16.15 -23.24 -8.29
C SER A 124 15.88 -21.76 -8.46
N TYR A 125 15.28 -21.34 -9.57
CA TYR A 125 14.92 -19.95 -9.83
C TYR A 125 13.88 -19.41 -8.83
N PHE A 126 12.84 -20.21 -8.54
CA PHE A 126 11.84 -19.85 -7.54
C PHE A 126 12.47 -19.67 -6.14
N ILE A 127 13.37 -20.58 -5.77
CA ILE A 127 14.04 -20.51 -4.46
C ILE A 127 14.92 -19.25 -4.39
N GLU A 128 15.76 -19.00 -5.38
CA GLU A 128 16.66 -17.85 -5.42
C GLU A 128 15.90 -16.51 -5.37
N THR A 129 14.85 -16.37 -6.19
CA THR A 129 14.04 -15.15 -6.20
C THR A 129 13.28 -14.95 -4.90
N THR A 130 12.78 -16.03 -4.30
CA THR A 130 12.05 -15.94 -3.02
C THR A 130 13.00 -15.63 -1.86
N GLU A 131 14.22 -16.17 -1.85
CA GLU A 131 15.26 -15.83 -0.87
C GLU A 131 15.65 -14.34 -0.97
N SER A 132 15.82 -13.81 -2.19
CA SER A 132 16.07 -12.38 -2.42
C SER A 132 14.94 -11.50 -1.93
N ASP A 133 13.68 -11.90 -2.13
CA ASP A 133 12.54 -11.16 -1.62
C ASP A 133 12.46 -11.17 -0.09
N ILE A 134 12.81 -12.29 0.56
CA ILE A 134 12.89 -12.36 2.02
C ILE A 134 13.91 -11.37 2.56
N GLU A 135 15.09 -11.25 1.93
CA GLU A 135 16.08 -10.25 2.31
C GLU A 135 15.53 -8.81 2.11
N SER A 136 14.84 -8.57 0.98
CA SER A 136 14.18 -7.28 0.75
C SER A 136 13.15 -6.95 1.83
N PHE A 137 12.35 -7.92 2.29
CA PHE A 137 11.42 -7.72 3.41
C PHE A 137 12.11 -7.40 4.73
N LYS A 138 13.32 -7.90 4.96
CA LYS A 138 14.10 -7.63 6.17
C LYS A 138 14.74 -6.24 6.15
N GLU A 139 15.18 -5.79 4.97
CA GLU A 139 15.94 -4.55 4.81
C GLU A 139 15.06 -3.32 4.59
N VAL A 140 14.02 -3.47 3.76
CA VAL A 140 13.14 -2.37 3.36
C VAL A 140 11.67 -2.76 3.45
N ARG A 141 10.79 -1.76 3.70
CA ARG A 141 9.34 -2.00 3.75
C ARG A 141 8.72 -2.17 2.38
N TYR A 142 9.26 -1.51 1.36
CA TYR A 142 8.73 -1.50 0.00
C TYR A 142 9.85 -1.77 -1.00
N PHE A 143 9.57 -2.67 -1.93
CA PHE A 143 10.47 -3.03 -3.03
C PHE A 143 9.64 -3.34 -4.28
N PRO A 144 10.25 -3.26 -5.49
CA PRO A 144 9.58 -3.66 -6.72
C PRO A 144 9.00 -5.07 -6.61
N SER A 145 7.82 -5.29 -7.15
CA SER A 145 7.12 -6.59 -7.14
C SER A 145 6.56 -7.06 -5.78
N ILE A 146 6.48 -6.19 -4.77
CA ILE A 146 5.83 -6.50 -3.48
C ILE A 146 4.37 -6.94 -3.67
N ASP A 147 3.70 -6.46 -4.72
CA ASP A 147 2.31 -6.76 -5.05
C ASP A 147 2.05 -8.25 -5.33
N LYS A 148 3.07 -9.02 -5.70
CA LYS A 148 2.93 -10.48 -5.85
C LYS A 148 2.57 -11.18 -4.53
N TYR A 149 2.76 -10.51 -3.40
CA TYR A 149 2.46 -11.01 -2.06
C TYR A 149 1.16 -10.46 -1.48
N VAL A 150 0.37 -9.70 -2.24
CA VAL A 150 -0.89 -9.07 -1.78
C VAL A 150 -1.85 -10.09 -1.15
N SER A 151 -1.89 -11.33 -1.67
CA SER A 151 -2.70 -12.43 -1.10
C SER A 151 -2.21 -12.94 0.25
N LEU A 152 -0.98 -12.64 0.66
CA LEU A 152 -0.45 -12.93 2.00
C LEU A 152 -0.63 -11.74 2.95
N VAL A 153 -0.79 -10.52 2.41
CA VAL A 153 -1.02 -9.30 3.18
C VAL A 153 -2.46 -9.18 3.64
N TYR A 154 -3.41 -9.55 2.77
CA TYR A 154 -4.84 -9.40 3.00
C TYR A 154 -5.54 -10.75 2.97
N ASP A 155 -6.33 -11.04 4.01
CA ASP A 155 -7.14 -12.27 4.08
C ASP A 155 -8.23 -12.30 3.01
N LYS A 156 -8.73 -11.12 2.62
CA LYS A 156 -9.64 -10.92 1.49
C LYS A 156 -9.12 -9.77 0.63
N ILE A 157 -8.85 -10.05 -0.64
CA ILE A 157 -8.55 -9.01 -1.62
C ILE A 157 -9.88 -8.36 -2.03
N PRO A 158 -10.07 -7.05 -1.80
CA PRO A 158 -11.30 -6.38 -2.15
C PRO A 158 -11.47 -6.30 -3.67
N SER A 159 -12.71 -6.45 -4.13
CA SER A 159 -13.11 -6.20 -5.51
C SER A 159 -13.80 -4.84 -5.61
N ILE A 160 -14.00 -4.35 -6.82
CA ILE A 160 -14.72 -3.09 -7.03
C ILE A 160 -16.13 -3.12 -6.41
N THR A 161 -16.75 -4.31 -6.32
CA THR A 161 -18.09 -4.46 -5.73
C THR A 161 -18.10 -4.24 -4.21
N ASP A 162 -16.97 -4.37 -3.53
CA ASP A 162 -16.87 -4.11 -2.09
C ASP A 162 -16.95 -2.59 -1.76
N TYR A 163 -16.87 -1.73 -2.77
CA TYR A 163 -17.02 -0.27 -2.62
C TYR A 163 -18.47 0.21 -2.82
N PHE A 164 -19.36 -0.67 -3.29
CA PHE A 164 -20.77 -0.31 -3.47
C PHE A 164 -21.51 -0.41 -2.13
N SER A 165 -22.45 0.50 -1.95
CA SER A 165 -23.40 0.51 -0.83
C SER A 165 -24.72 -0.17 -1.25
N ASP A 166 -25.57 -0.46 -0.27
CA ASP A 166 -26.89 -1.03 -0.51
C ASP A 166 -27.82 -0.11 -1.35
N ASN A 167 -27.47 1.18 -1.48
CA ASN A 167 -28.19 2.17 -2.27
C ASN A 167 -27.65 2.36 -3.68
N ASP A 168 -26.53 1.72 -4.03
CA ASP A 168 -25.91 1.85 -5.35
C ASP A 168 -26.59 0.90 -6.35
N LEU A 169 -26.83 1.40 -7.58
CA LEU A 169 -27.38 0.61 -8.68
C LEU A 169 -26.27 0.19 -9.62
N VAL A 170 -26.12 -1.12 -9.81
CA VAL A 170 -25.15 -1.69 -10.73
C VAL A 170 -25.86 -2.17 -11.99
N PHE A 171 -25.53 -1.60 -13.14
CA PHE A 171 -26.05 -2.01 -14.43
C PHE A 171 -25.06 -2.91 -15.16
N ILE A 172 -25.49 -4.14 -15.46
CA ILE A 172 -24.68 -5.09 -16.24
C ILE A 172 -25.19 -5.07 -17.69
N ILE A 173 -24.38 -4.51 -18.58
CA ILE A 173 -24.68 -4.45 -20.00
C ILE A 173 -24.05 -5.67 -20.70
N ASP A 174 -24.87 -6.44 -21.44
CA ASP A 174 -24.47 -7.68 -22.13
C ASP A 174 -23.81 -8.72 -21.19
N PRO A 175 -24.57 -9.27 -20.24
CA PRO A 175 -24.03 -10.22 -19.26
C PRO A 175 -23.44 -11.49 -19.90
N LYS A 176 -23.94 -11.88 -21.09
CA LYS A 176 -23.42 -13.04 -21.82
C LYS A 176 -21.97 -12.80 -22.27
N ARG A 177 -21.73 -11.64 -22.90
CA ARG A 177 -20.39 -11.25 -23.35
C ARG A 177 -19.38 -11.10 -22.18
N ILE A 178 -19.84 -10.54 -21.06
CA ILE A 178 -19.03 -10.45 -19.84
C ILE A 178 -18.64 -11.83 -19.34
N SER A 179 -19.60 -12.77 -19.27
CA SER A 179 -19.35 -14.15 -18.85
C SER A 179 -18.38 -14.89 -19.79
N GLU A 180 -18.54 -14.73 -21.10
CA GLU A 180 -17.65 -15.31 -22.11
C GLU A 180 -16.23 -14.75 -21.97
N ARG A 181 -16.07 -13.43 -21.78
CA ARG A 181 -14.78 -12.81 -21.57
C ARG A 181 -14.11 -13.27 -20.26
N GLY A 182 -14.90 -13.42 -19.20
CA GLY A 182 -14.42 -13.98 -17.92
C GLY A 182 -13.85 -15.37 -18.08
N LYS A 183 -14.55 -16.28 -18.77
CA LYS A 183 -14.06 -17.64 -19.05
C LYS A 183 -12.78 -17.65 -19.89
N THR A 184 -12.71 -16.79 -20.91
CA THR A 184 -11.50 -16.65 -21.74
C THR A 184 -10.32 -16.17 -20.89
N PHE A 185 -10.54 -15.17 -20.03
CA PHE A 185 -9.50 -14.66 -19.13
C PHE A 185 -9.01 -15.73 -18.14
N GLU A 186 -9.92 -16.52 -17.56
CA GLU A 186 -9.55 -17.62 -16.67
C GLU A 186 -8.72 -18.68 -17.39
N TRP A 187 -9.09 -19.00 -18.62
CA TRP A 187 -8.32 -19.94 -19.43
C TRP A 187 -6.92 -19.39 -19.76
N GLU A 188 -6.82 -18.16 -20.28
CA GLU A 188 -5.57 -17.48 -20.58
C GLU A 188 -4.65 -17.43 -19.33
N LYS A 189 -5.22 -17.06 -18.18
CA LYS A 189 -4.48 -17.03 -16.90
C LYS A 189 -3.94 -18.41 -16.52
N ASN A 190 -4.74 -19.46 -16.64
CA ASN A 190 -4.33 -20.81 -16.29
C ASN A 190 -3.22 -21.34 -17.20
N GLU A 191 -3.21 -21.01 -18.49
CA GLU A 191 -2.13 -21.33 -19.43
C GLU A 191 -0.83 -20.64 -18.98
N VAL A 192 -0.87 -19.34 -18.67
CA VAL A 192 0.31 -18.60 -18.18
C VAL A 192 0.83 -19.19 -16.87
N VAL A 193 -0.04 -19.52 -15.93
CA VAL A 193 0.35 -20.14 -14.65
C VAL A 193 1.00 -21.50 -14.88
N ALA A 194 0.47 -22.32 -15.81
CA ALA A 194 1.05 -23.61 -16.16
C ALA A 194 2.47 -23.46 -16.75
N GLU A 195 2.64 -22.53 -17.69
CA GLU A 195 3.94 -22.20 -18.28
C GLU A 195 4.97 -21.72 -17.24
N LEU A 196 4.55 -20.83 -16.32
CA LEU A 196 5.43 -20.32 -15.26
C LEU A 196 5.85 -21.44 -14.27
N LYS A 197 4.93 -22.38 -13.98
CA LYS A 197 5.27 -23.57 -13.16
C LYS A 197 6.22 -24.51 -13.87
N GLU A 198 6.01 -24.76 -15.16
CA GLU A 198 6.91 -25.60 -15.98
C GLU A 198 8.33 -25.02 -16.04
N LYS A 199 8.43 -23.68 -16.09
CA LYS A 199 9.72 -22.96 -16.06
C LYS A 199 10.33 -22.82 -14.65
N GLY A 200 9.67 -23.33 -13.61
CA GLY A 200 10.13 -23.20 -12.22
C GLY A 200 10.15 -21.75 -11.69
N ILE A 201 9.39 -20.84 -12.32
CA ILE A 201 9.31 -19.44 -11.93
C ILE A 201 8.37 -19.25 -10.72
N ILE A 202 7.34 -20.05 -10.64
CA ILE A 202 6.40 -20.08 -9.50
C ILE A 202 6.26 -21.51 -8.97
N GLY A 203 6.14 -21.63 -7.64
CA GLY A 203 6.03 -22.91 -6.94
C GLY A 203 4.59 -23.42 -6.80
#